data_c183d48935570e5f83a5ab54ec4c7bfe
#
_entry.id   c183d48935570e5f83a5ab54ec4c7bfe
#
_cell.length_a   1.000
_cell.length_b   1.000
_cell.length_c   1.000
_cell.angle_alpha   90.00
_cell.angle_beta   90.00
_cell.angle_gamma   90.00
#
_symmetry.space_group_name_H-M   'P 1'
#
loop_
_entity.id
_entity.type
_entity.pdbx_description
1 polymer ?
#
loop_
_entity_poly.entity_id
_entity_poly.type
_entity_poly.pdbx_seq_one_letter_code
_entity_poly.pdbx_strand_id
1 'polypeptide(L)'
;MTIVSQNYNNMITNLIINEIIKATTNIKINSTDNVFNYINMIKGFDEIVNKGIILAIQAYLEQLDTEYTNSIERKRKYDVKDYCSRTILTIFGEITFKRHFFESKLDGSCYCYVDRQLGLKKYQYFDPYIRSLVVQKAAETSISAACREINELIGARVSLDSKTKFLSRQTARNIILEAKIAEQEDKELDTPEEIYIIADEKWIPTQRKKDGSKHKKNDHDKKVMVKSIVVFDGYKKSGKRRYLKNKRVFASFNENIVNQSLDYINNVYDVSKIKRVYVMGDGAKWIKNLPQYYKFESTTLVYYCLDKFHFKQSLHHLAMSHKYEEYLLKYILEDNKQAFDTLVDFIKENNIKREDTINKKYNYITNNWKDIKRLYEHKMSCPMESQISHNIASLTSSRPKGYSHKMLSKILSLRLKHINNQNIKLLYLMNFNSTETKNTTVEHLNFDIFDKYKQFIPIYQGKLFTPSIGIYY
;
A
#
# COMPACT_ATOMS: atom_id res chain seq x y z
N MET A 1 -3.01 -12.51 37.31
CA MET A 1 -2.93 -13.84 36.68
C MET A 1 -3.70 -14.81 37.56
N THR A 2 -4.81 -15.34 37.10
CA THR A 2 -5.62 -16.31 37.86
C THR A 2 -4.94 -17.69 37.84
N ILE A 3 -5.15 -18.48 38.90
CA ILE A 3 -4.61 -19.85 39.01
C ILE A 3 -4.91 -20.72 37.78
N VAL A 4 -6.03 -20.47 37.11
CA VAL A 4 -6.43 -21.13 35.85
C VAL A 4 -5.46 -20.83 34.71
N SER A 5 -4.95 -19.59 34.59
CA SER A 5 -3.99 -19.22 33.54
C SER A 5 -2.59 -19.84 33.77
N GLN A 6 -2.21 -20.06 35.02
CA GLN A 6 -0.95 -20.73 35.34
C GLN A 6 -0.97 -22.23 35.03
N ASN A 7 -2.05 -22.94 35.35
CA ASN A 7 -2.19 -24.36 35.02
C ASN A 7 -2.22 -24.59 33.50
N TYR A 8 -2.81 -23.65 32.75
CA TYR A 8 -2.91 -23.72 31.30
C TYR A 8 -1.55 -23.50 30.63
N ASN A 9 -0.81 -22.47 31.07
CA ASN A 9 0.55 -22.22 30.58
C ASN A 9 1.47 -23.41 30.86
N ASN A 10 1.35 -24.05 32.03
CA ASN A 10 2.11 -25.26 32.36
C ASN A 10 1.74 -26.44 31.46
N MET A 11 0.46 -26.61 31.11
CA MET A 11 0.00 -27.68 30.22
C MET A 11 0.56 -27.48 28.80
N ILE A 12 0.48 -26.27 28.24
CA ILE A 12 1.02 -25.96 26.91
C ILE A 12 2.54 -26.12 26.90
N THR A 13 3.23 -25.62 27.93
CA THR A 13 4.68 -25.75 28.05
C THR A 13 5.11 -27.20 28.08
N ASN A 14 4.42 -28.04 28.88
CA ASN A 14 4.70 -29.48 28.93
C ASN A 14 4.40 -30.22 27.63
N LEU A 15 3.34 -29.84 26.91
CA LEU A 15 3.05 -30.38 25.57
C LEU A 15 4.16 -30.03 24.58
N ILE A 16 4.58 -28.80 24.53
CA ILE A 16 5.67 -28.35 23.63
C ILE A 16 6.98 -29.06 23.99
N ILE A 17 7.35 -29.11 25.28
CA ILE A 17 8.56 -29.77 25.74
C ILE A 17 8.53 -31.29 25.39
N ASN A 18 7.43 -31.97 25.63
CA ASN A 18 7.30 -33.40 25.33
C ASN A 18 7.41 -33.68 23.82
N GLU A 19 6.83 -32.86 22.99
CA GLU A 19 6.97 -32.97 21.53
C GLU A 19 8.42 -32.68 21.06
N ILE A 20 9.09 -31.71 21.65
CA ILE A 20 10.51 -31.42 21.38
C ILE A 20 11.39 -32.62 21.80
N ILE A 21 11.15 -33.21 22.97
CA ILE A 21 11.88 -34.39 23.44
C ILE A 21 11.66 -35.57 22.48
N LYS A 22 10.41 -35.88 22.08
CA LYS A 22 10.12 -36.94 21.12
C LYS A 22 10.83 -36.76 19.79
N ALA A 23 10.92 -35.52 19.29
CA ALA A 23 11.60 -35.24 18.03
C ALA A 23 13.12 -35.40 18.13
N THR A 24 13.72 -34.92 19.22
CA THR A 24 15.17 -35.08 19.44
C THR A 24 15.56 -36.52 19.59
N THR A 25 14.71 -37.38 20.22
CA THR A 25 14.95 -38.82 20.36
C THR A 25 14.74 -39.61 19.06
N ASN A 26 13.96 -39.11 18.12
CA ASN A 26 13.68 -39.77 16.86
C ASN A 26 14.57 -39.33 15.68
N ILE A 27 15.48 -38.38 15.90
CA ILE A 27 16.45 -37.98 14.87
C ILE A 27 17.51 -39.08 14.71
N LYS A 28 17.33 -39.95 13.72
CA LYS A 28 18.35 -40.93 13.32
C LYS A 28 19.46 -40.15 12.59
N ILE A 29 20.60 -40.00 13.25
CA ILE A 29 21.81 -39.39 12.64
C ILE A 29 22.46 -40.47 11.79
N ASN A 30 22.29 -40.41 10.47
CA ASN A 30 23.09 -41.19 9.54
C ASN A 30 24.46 -40.55 9.39
N SER A 31 25.53 -41.26 9.66
CA SER A 31 26.90 -40.75 9.78
C SER A 31 27.54 -40.22 8.49
N THR A 32 26.88 -40.31 7.33
CA THR A 32 27.47 -40.05 6.03
C THR A 32 27.03 -38.72 5.38
N ASP A 33 26.00 -38.01 5.91
CA ASP A 33 25.47 -36.82 5.24
C ASP A 33 25.03 -35.71 6.22
N ASN A 34 26.01 -35.02 6.77
CA ASN A 34 25.82 -34.02 7.84
C ASN A 34 24.87 -32.88 7.47
N VAL A 35 24.84 -32.44 6.21
CA VAL A 35 24.00 -31.33 5.76
C VAL A 35 22.53 -31.75 5.69
N PHE A 36 22.23 -32.91 5.15
CA PHE A 36 20.85 -33.43 5.11
C PHE A 36 20.31 -33.74 6.50
N ASN A 37 21.15 -34.28 7.39
CA ASN A 37 20.78 -34.53 8.78
C ASN A 37 20.44 -33.22 9.50
N TYR A 38 21.23 -32.16 9.31
CA TYR A 38 20.98 -30.83 9.86
C TYR A 38 19.66 -30.24 9.33
N ILE A 39 19.42 -30.29 8.00
CA ILE A 39 18.19 -29.80 7.38
C ILE A 39 16.97 -30.56 7.90
N ASN A 40 17.04 -31.89 8.04
CA ASN A 40 15.95 -32.70 8.55
C ASN A 40 15.66 -32.38 10.04
N MET A 41 16.72 -32.14 10.81
CA MET A 41 16.58 -31.70 12.20
C MET A 41 15.83 -30.36 12.29
N ILE A 42 16.23 -29.37 11.51
CA ILE A 42 15.56 -28.05 11.48
C ILE A 42 14.09 -28.19 11.07
N LYS A 43 13.79 -28.99 10.03
CA LYS A 43 12.40 -29.26 9.62
C LYS A 43 11.59 -29.95 10.72
N GLY A 44 12.18 -30.92 11.39
CA GLY A 44 11.53 -31.61 12.51
C GLY A 44 11.19 -30.65 13.66
N PHE A 45 12.09 -29.74 14.01
CA PHE A 45 11.83 -28.70 15.02
C PHE A 45 10.73 -27.72 14.56
N ASP A 46 10.76 -27.27 13.30
CA ASP A 46 9.73 -26.37 12.79
C ASP A 46 8.33 -27.01 12.82
N GLU A 47 8.22 -28.28 12.44
CA GLU A 47 6.95 -29.05 12.54
C GLU A 47 6.42 -29.15 13.97
N ILE A 48 7.30 -29.41 14.95
CA ILE A 48 6.91 -29.54 16.35
C ILE A 48 6.47 -28.22 16.92
N VAL A 49 7.24 -27.17 16.67
CA VAL A 49 6.89 -25.80 17.10
C VAL A 49 5.54 -25.40 16.51
N ASN A 50 5.31 -25.69 15.21
CA ASN A 50 4.02 -25.41 14.57
C ASN A 50 2.86 -26.18 15.21
N LYS A 51 3.01 -27.47 15.48
CA LYS A 51 2.00 -28.27 16.20
C LYS A 51 1.71 -27.68 17.58
N GLY A 52 2.75 -27.31 18.33
CA GLY A 52 2.61 -26.67 19.63
C GLY A 52 1.84 -25.35 19.55
N ILE A 53 2.13 -24.51 18.56
CA ILE A 53 1.42 -23.23 18.33
C ILE A 53 -0.06 -23.48 17.97
N ILE A 54 -0.35 -24.44 17.10
CA ILE A 54 -1.73 -24.82 16.74
C ILE A 54 -2.52 -25.22 17.97
N LEU A 55 -1.96 -26.12 18.80
CA LEU A 55 -2.59 -26.57 20.05
C LEU A 55 -2.80 -25.41 21.02
N ALA A 56 -1.81 -24.53 21.16
CA ALA A 56 -1.89 -23.36 22.03
C ALA A 56 -3.02 -22.41 21.60
N ILE A 57 -3.12 -22.12 20.30
CA ILE A 57 -4.17 -21.25 19.78
C ILE A 57 -5.54 -21.91 19.93
N GLN A 58 -5.67 -23.19 19.59
CA GLN A 58 -6.91 -23.94 19.76
C GLN A 58 -7.40 -23.83 21.20
N ALA A 59 -6.53 -24.16 22.11
CA ALA A 59 -6.85 -24.19 23.52
C ALA A 59 -7.17 -22.78 24.07
N TYR A 60 -6.49 -21.72 23.62
CA TYR A 60 -6.83 -20.33 23.95
C TYR A 60 -8.25 -19.97 23.48
N LEU A 61 -8.63 -20.35 22.26
CA LEU A 61 -9.95 -20.05 21.71
C LEU A 61 -11.06 -20.81 22.45
N GLU A 62 -10.83 -22.08 22.82
CA GLU A 62 -11.78 -22.89 23.60
C GLU A 62 -11.90 -22.38 25.03
N GLN A 63 -10.80 -21.90 25.63
CA GLN A 63 -10.84 -21.25 26.95
C GLN A 63 -11.64 -19.93 26.89
N LEU A 64 -11.39 -19.08 25.91
CA LEU A 64 -12.12 -17.83 25.71
C LEU A 64 -13.63 -18.07 25.61
N ASP A 65 -14.04 -19.12 24.89
CA ASP A 65 -15.43 -19.54 24.78
C ASP A 65 -16.00 -20.01 26.13
N THR A 66 -15.23 -20.81 26.87
CA THR A 66 -15.62 -21.34 28.18
C THR A 66 -15.77 -20.23 29.23
N GLU A 67 -14.83 -19.30 29.27
CA GLU A 67 -14.89 -18.15 30.18
C GLU A 67 -16.12 -17.31 29.93
N TYR A 68 -16.42 -16.98 28.66
CA TYR A 68 -17.64 -16.26 28.32
C TYR A 68 -18.90 -17.06 28.63
N THR A 69 -18.91 -18.38 28.34
CA THR A 69 -20.06 -19.26 28.62
C THR A 69 -20.40 -19.25 30.10
N ASN A 70 -19.43 -19.18 31.00
CA ASN A 70 -19.62 -19.15 32.45
C ASN A 70 -19.89 -17.74 32.99
N SER A 71 -19.71 -16.70 32.20
CA SER A 71 -19.85 -15.32 32.65
C SER A 71 -21.28 -14.95 33.06
N ILE A 72 -21.40 -14.04 34.01
CA ILE A 72 -22.68 -13.48 34.46
C ILE A 72 -23.36 -12.72 33.32
N GLU A 73 -22.59 -12.00 32.52
CA GLU A 73 -23.08 -11.23 31.38
C GLU A 73 -23.78 -12.12 30.37
N ARG A 74 -23.16 -13.26 29.99
CA ARG A 74 -23.77 -14.22 29.08
C ARG A 74 -25.07 -14.78 29.68
N LYS A 75 -25.01 -15.31 30.93
CA LYS A 75 -26.16 -15.93 31.60
C LYS A 75 -27.37 -15.00 31.67
N ARG A 76 -27.12 -13.68 31.82
CA ARG A 76 -28.17 -12.67 31.85
C ARG A 76 -28.81 -12.39 30.48
N LYS A 77 -28.01 -12.38 29.42
CA LYS A 77 -28.45 -11.90 28.10
C LYS A 77 -28.73 -13.00 27.09
N TYR A 78 -28.08 -14.17 27.24
CA TYR A 78 -28.09 -15.20 26.22
C TYR A 78 -28.25 -16.60 26.82
N ASP A 79 -28.90 -17.49 26.06
CA ASP A 79 -28.94 -18.92 26.35
C ASP A 79 -27.95 -19.68 25.45
N VAL A 80 -27.46 -20.81 25.93
CA VAL A 80 -26.64 -21.72 25.12
C VAL A 80 -27.58 -22.52 24.23
N LYS A 81 -27.41 -22.42 22.92
CA LYS A 81 -28.25 -23.12 21.94
C LYS A 81 -27.59 -24.38 21.41
N ASP A 82 -26.29 -24.33 21.11
CA ASP A 82 -25.58 -25.42 20.48
C ASP A 82 -24.06 -25.33 20.79
N TYR A 83 -23.34 -26.43 20.53
CA TYR A 83 -21.89 -26.51 20.65
C TYR A 83 -21.30 -27.12 19.38
N CYS A 84 -20.57 -26.36 18.61
CA CYS A 84 -20.14 -26.71 17.28
C CYS A 84 -18.66 -26.45 17.02
N SER A 85 -18.07 -27.22 16.12
CA SER A 85 -16.69 -27.05 15.69
C SER A 85 -16.56 -25.99 14.60
N ARG A 86 -15.43 -25.31 14.58
CA ARG A 86 -15.01 -24.40 13.51
C ARG A 86 -13.58 -24.65 13.12
N THR A 87 -13.32 -24.70 11.82
CA THR A 87 -11.97 -24.77 11.26
C THR A 87 -11.62 -23.44 10.60
N ILE A 88 -10.45 -22.89 10.93
CA ILE A 88 -9.84 -21.73 10.28
C ILE A 88 -8.42 -22.07 9.86
N LEU A 89 -7.95 -21.46 8.77
CA LEU A 89 -6.57 -21.56 8.32
C LEU A 89 -5.78 -20.36 8.82
N THR A 90 -4.70 -20.66 9.53
CA THR A 90 -3.70 -19.67 9.98
C THR A 90 -2.39 -19.86 9.22
N ILE A 91 -1.42 -18.99 9.43
CA ILE A 91 -0.07 -19.17 8.86
C ILE A 91 0.67 -20.39 9.42
N PHE A 92 0.20 -20.95 10.54
CA PHE A 92 0.75 -22.16 11.16
C PHE A 92 0.06 -23.45 10.72
N GLY A 93 -1.09 -23.35 10.07
CA GLY A 93 -1.90 -24.47 9.61
C GLY A 93 -3.37 -24.31 9.97
N GLU A 94 -4.13 -25.36 9.72
CA GLU A 94 -5.54 -25.46 10.11
C GLU A 94 -5.68 -25.63 11.62
N ILE A 95 -6.58 -24.83 12.20
CA ILE A 95 -6.95 -24.91 13.61
C ILE A 95 -8.44 -25.25 13.66
N THR A 96 -8.79 -26.36 14.29
CA THR A 96 -10.18 -26.73 14.55
C THR A 96 -10.45 -26.62 16.04
N PHE A 97 -11.35 -25.73 16.41
CA PHE A 97 -11.74 -25.49 17.79
C PHE A 97 -13.26 -25.60 17.97
N LYS A 98 -13.68 -25.95 19.18
CA LYS A 98 -15.07 -26.03 19.56
C LYS A 98 -15.52 -24.75 20.25
N ARG A 99 -16.75 -24.32 20.00
CA ARG A 99 -17.33 -23.12 20.57
C ARG A 99 -18.84 -23.22 20.70
N HIS A 100 -19.40 -22.44 21.65
CA HIS A 100 -20.82 -22.37 21.87
C HIS A 100 -21.50 -21.41 20.89
N PHE A 101 -22.72 -21.76 20.54
CA PHE A 101 -23.65 -20.94 19.79
C PHE A 101 -24.71 -20.40 20.75
N PHE A 102 -24.78 -19.08 20.87
CA PHE A 102 -25.64 -18.40 21.83
C PHE A 102 -26.85 -17.81 21.14
N GLU A 103 -28.00 -17.82 21.82
CA GLU A 103 -29.26 -17.20 21.40
C GLU A 103 -29.63 -16.09 22.37
N SER A 104 -29.93 -14.92 21.83
CA SER A 104 -30.33 -13.74 22.62
C SER A 104 -31.72 -13.94 23.22
N LYS A 105 -31.85 -13.71 24.52
CA LYS A 105 -33.15 -13.77 25.24
C LYS A 105 -34.09 -12.65 24.83
N LEU A 106 -33.56 -11.58 24.23
CA LEU A 106 -34.33 -10.39 23.87
C LEU A 106 -35.00 -10.54 22.50
N ASP A 107 -34.27 -10.98 21.48
CA ASP A 107 -34.69 -10.96 20.09
C ASP A 107 -34.47 -12.27 19.34
N GLY A 108 -33.99 -13.32 20.02
CA GLY A 108 -33.73 -14.63 19.43
C GLY A 108 -32.53 -14.65 18.43
N SER A 109 -31.80 -13.55 18.29
CA SER A 109 -30.64 -13.51 17.42
C SER A 109 -29.54 -14.43 17.93
N CYS A 110 -28.82 -15.06 17.00
CA CYS A 110 -27.84 -16.06 17.34
C CYS A 110 -26.41 -15.65 16.93
N TYR A 111 -25.42 -15.97 17.76
CA TYR A 111 -24.02 -15.72 17.47
C TYR A 111 -23.07 -16.65 18.23
N CYS A 112 -21.78 -16.68 17.78
CA CYS A 112 -20.70 -17.29 18.52
C CYS A 112 -19.78 -16.19 19.08
N TYR A 113 -19.51 -16.22 20.37
CA TYR A 113 -18.69 -15.19 21.03
C TYR A 113 -17.27 -15.13 20.46
N VAL A 114 -16.60 -16.28 20.31
CA VAL A 114 -15.25 -16.36 19.77
C VAL A 114 -15.20 -15.83 18.33
N ASP A 115 -16.17 -16.19 17.49
CA ASP A 115 -16.23 -15.68 16.11
C ASP A 115 -16.33 -14.15 16.08
N ARG A 116 -17.11 -13.59 17.00
CA ARG A 116 -17.31 -12.15 17.13
C ARG A 116 -16.04 -11.45 17.59
N GLN A 117 -15.34 -12.00 18.60
CA GLN A 117 -14.07 -11.47 19.10
C GLN A 117 -12.98 -11.47 18.04
N LEU A 118 -12.94 -12.51 17.20
CA LEU A 118 -11.99 -12.61 16.09
C LEU A 118 -12.46 -11.87 14.81
N GLY A 119 -13.64 -11.26 14.81
CA GLY A 119 -14.22 -10.64 13.61
C GLY A 119 -14.45 -11.64 12.47
N LEU A 120 -14.71 -12.92 12.79
CA LEU A 120 -14.93 -13.98 11.81
C LEU A 120 -16.37 -13.95 11.29
N LYS A 121 -16.52 -13.82 9.98
CA LYS A 121 -17.82 -13.97 9.31
C LYS A 121 -18.21 -15.44 9.17
N LYS A 122 -19.50 -15.69 8.99
CA LYS A 122 -20.00 -17.04 8.67
C LYS A 122 -19.24 -17.62 7.47
N TYR A 123 -18.80 -18.87 7.57
CA TYR A 123 -18.03 -19.59 6.55
C TYR A 123 -16.65 -19.00 6.18
N GLN A 124 -16.15 -18.02 6.94
CA GLN A 124 -14.80 -17.52 6.73
C GLN A 124 -13.77 -18.57 7.17
N TYR A 125 -12.90 -18.97 6.24
CA TYR A 125 -11.89 -20.00 6.46
C TYR A 125 -10.52 -19.41 6.80
N PHE A 126 -10.13 -18.28 6.16
CA PHE A 126 -8.86 -17.61 6.44
C PHE A 126 -8.99 -16.71 7.67
N ASP A 127 -8.05 -16.85 8.59
CA ASP A 127 -7.99 -16.04 9.80
C ASP A 127 -7.77 -14.55 9.52
N PRO A 128 -8.00 -13.65 10.49
CA PRO A 128 -7.77 -12.21 10.30
C PRO A 128 -6.34 -11.87 9.94
N TYR A 129 -5.35 -12.64 10.41
CA TYR A 129 -3.95 -12.38 10.12
C TYR A 129 -3.59 -12.67 8.66
N ILE A 130 -3.97 -13.82 8.11
CA ILE A 130 -3.80 -14.11 6.67
C ILE A 130 -4.52 -13.06 5.83
N ARG A 131 -5.74 -12.68 6.20
CA ARG A 131 -6.49 -11.62 5.50
C ARG A 131 -5.73 -10.29 5.52
N SER A 132 -5.12 -9.93 6.63
CA SER A 132 -4.29 -8.72 6.75
C SER A 132 -3.05 -8.78 5.84
N LEU A 133 -2.41 -9.95 5.73
CA LEU A 133 -1.30 -10.18 4.81
C LEU A 133 -1.72 -10.02 3.34
N VAL A 134 -2.91 -10.56 2.97
CA VAL A 134 -3.46 -10.39 1.61
C VAL A 134 -3.62 -8.91 1.27
N VAL A 135 -4.18 -8.12 2.18
CA VAL A 135 -4.41 -6.69 1.99
C VAL A 135 -3.09 -5.92 1.90
N GLN A 136 -2.13 -6.23 2.78
CA GLN A 136 -0.80 -5.62 2.74
C GLN A 136 -0.07 -5.97 1.43
N LYS A 137 0.00 -7.24 1.08
CA LYS A 137 0.71 -7.69 -0.14
C LYS A 137 0.06 -7.17 -1.42
N ALA A 138 -1.25 -6.97 -1.45
CA ALA A 138 -1.94 -6.35 -2.57
C ALA A 138 -1.52 -4.89 -2.82
N ALA A 139 -1.06 -4.19 -1.79
CA ALA A 139 -0.49 -2.85 -1.91
C ALA A 139 0.94 -2.84 -2.48
N GLU A 140 1.66 -3.94 -2.35
CA GLU A 140 3.07 -4.06 -2.73
C GLU A 140 3.24 -4.72 -4.11
N THR A 141 2.44 -5.76 -4.40
CA THR A 141 2.61 -6.64 -5.55
C THR A 141 1.30 -6.91 -6.30
N SER A 142 1.34 -7.72 -7.36
CA SER A 142 0.13 -8.19 -8.03
C SER A 142 -0.63 -9.20 -7.16
N ILE A 143 -1.95 -9.29 -7.34
CA ILE A 143 -2.80 -10.25 -6.60
C ILE A 143 -2.28 -11.70 -6.78
N SER A 144 -1.79 -12.04 -7.97
CA SER A 144 -1.23 -13.38 -8.23
C SER A 144 0.07 -13.63 -7.48
N ALA A 145 0.95 -12.62 -7.38
CA ALA A 145 2.18 -12.72 -6.60
C ALA A 145 1.86 -12.77 -5.09
N ALA A 146 0.94 -11.93 -4.62
CA ALA A 146 0.49 -11.98 -3.23
C ALA A 146 -0.07 -13.35 -2.84
N CYS A 147 -0.92 -13.96 -3.69
CA CYS A 147 -1.44 -15.32 -3.45
C CYS A 147 -0.31 -16.35 -3.39
N ARG A 148 0.66 -16.27 -4.32
CA ARG A 148 1.78 -17.22 -4.34
C ARG A 148 2.62 -17.10 -3.06
N GLU A 149 3.05 -15.91 -2.69
CA GLU A 149 3.87 -15.66 -1.50
C GLU A 149 3.17 -16.13 -0.21
N ILE A 150 1.86 -15.87 -0.08
CA ILE A 150 1.09 -16.30 1.09
C ILE A 150 0.89 -17.81 1.10
N ASN A 151 0.63 -18.44 -0.06
CA ASN A 151 0.50 -19.89 -0.15
C ASN A 151 1.84 -20.60 0.10
N GLU A 152 2.97 -20.02 -0.33
CA GLU A 152 4.30 -20.52 0.01
C GLU A 152 4.56 -20.43 1.53
N LEU A 153 4.16 -19.32 2.17
CA LEU A 153 4.27 -19.16 3.63
C LEU A 153 3.44 -20.22 4.39
N ILE A 154 2.22 -20.49 3.94
CA ILE A 154 1.34 -21.50 4.51
C ILE A 154 1.89 -22.89 4.21
N GLY A 155 2.24 -23.18 2.95
CA GLY A 155 2.70 -24.48 2.48
C GLY A 155 4.03 -24.94 3.06
N ALA A 156 4.88 -24.00 3.47
CA ALA A 156 6.12 -24.32 4.17
C ALA A 156 5.91 -24.96 5.55
N ARG A 157 4.69 -24.77 6.12
CA ARG A 157 4.36 -25.18 7.48
C ARG A 157 3.23 -26.20 7.59
N VAL A 158 2.47 -26.39 6.51
CA VAL A 158 1.36 -27.34 6.47
C VAL A 158 1.78 -28.53 5.66
N SER A 159 1.72 -29.75 6.25
CA SER A 159 1.87 -30.96 5.45
C SER A 159 0.80 -30.96 4.36
N LEU A 160 1.19 -31.27 3.13
CA LEU A 160 0.37 -31.20 1.92
C LEU A 160 -0.74 -32.30 1.92
N ASP A 161 -1.54 -32.32 2.96
CA ASP A 161 -2.76 -33.13 2.93
C ASP A 161 -3.73 -32.47 1.93
N SER A 162 -4.27 -33.30 1.05
CA SER A 162 -5.12 -32.95 -0.09
C SER A 162 -6.38 -32.13 0.23
N LYS A 163 -6.65 -31.85 1.50
CA LYS A 163 -7.84 -31.15 2.00
C LYS A 163 -7.63 -29.65 2.29
N THR A 164 -6.38 -29.20 2.48
CA THR A 164 -6.10 -27.80 2.81
C THR A 164 -6.41 -26.88 1.63
N LYS A 165 -7.31 -25.95 1.83
CA LYS A 165 -7.72 -24.98 0.80
C LYS A 165 -6.75 -23.80 0.75
N PHE A 166 -5.84 -23.81 -0.21
CA PHE A 166 -4.96 -22.66 -0.48
C PHE A 166 -5.71 -21.42 -0.95
N LEU A 167 -5.10 -20.26 -0.74
CA LEU A 167 -5.65 -18.97 -1.13
C LEU A 167 -5.75 -18.85 -2.65
N SER A 168 -6.96 -18.81 -3.17
CA SER A 168 -7.23 -18.57 -4.60
C SER A 168 -7.18 -17.07 -4.92
N ARG A 169 -6.89 -16.72 -6.19
CA ARG A 169 -6.96 -15.33 -6.67
C ARG A 169 -8.34 -14.70 -6.49
N GLN A 170 -9.41 -15.50 -6.61
CA GLN A 170 -10.77 -15.00 -6.41
C GLN A 170 -11.03 -14.69 -4.93
N THR A 171 -10.60 -15.56 -4.03
CA THR A 171 -10.70 -15.33 -2.58
C THR A 171 -9.90 -14.08 -2.17
N ALA A 172 -8.66 -13.93 -2.67
CA ALA A 172 -7.86 -12.73 -2.42
C ALA A 172 -8.56 -11.45 -2.92
N ARG A 173 -9.17 -11.48 -4.11
CA ARG A 173 -9.96 -10.34 -4.62
C ARG A 173 -11.12 -9.98 -3.71
N ASN A 174 -11.85 -10.97 -3.22
CA ASN A 174 -12.97 -10.75 -2.29
C ASN A 174 -12.46 -10.13 -0.98
N ILE A 175 -11.37 -10.65 -0.41
CA ILE A 175 -10.75 -10.08 0.79
C ILE A 175 -10.37 -8.62 0.58
N ILE A 176 -9.71 -8.29 -0.54
CA ILE A 176 -9.29 -6.92 -0.87
C ILE A 176 -10.50 -5.99 -1.03
N LEU A 177 -11.55 -6.44 -1.73
CA LEU A 177 -12.77 -5.62 -1.94
C LEU A 177 -13.54 -5.36 -0.66
N GLU A 178 -13.57 -6.33 0.26
CA GLU A 178 -14.24 -6.22 1.56
C GLU A 178 -13.42 -5.45 2.59
N ALA A 179 -12.10 -5.34 2.40
CA ALA A 179 -11.19 -4.75 3.38
C ALA A 179 -11.62 -3.31 3.71
N LYS A 180 -11.84 -3.04 4.99
CA LYS A 180 -11.96 -1.70 5.53
C LYS A 180 -10.63 -1.39 6.23
N ILE A 181 -10.06 -0.24 5.96
CA ILE A 181 -8.78 0.18 6.53
C ILE A 181 -9.06 1.43 7.36
N ALA A 182 -8.64 1.41 8.62
CA ALA A 182 -8.74 2.59 9.48
C ALA A 182 -7.92 3.75 8.89
N GLU A 183 -8.33 4.97 9.15
CA GLU A 183 -7.50 6.13 8.84
C GLU A 183 -6.45 6.30 9.95
N GLN A 184 -5.26 6.70 9.52
CA GLN A 184 -4.17 7.03 10.42
C GLN A 184 -4.06 8.54 10.47
N GLU A 185 -4.08 9.12 11.65
CA GLU A 185 -3.85 10.53 11.85
C GLU A 185 -2.41 10.88 11.43
N ASP A 186 -2.28 11.98 10.72
CA ASP A 186 -0.99 12.52 10.34
C ASP A 186 -0.40 13.27 11.54
N LYS A 187 0.91 13.11 11.73
CA LYS A 187 1.63 13.82 12.80
C LYS A 187 2.00 15.22 12.33
N GLU A 188 1.93 16.17 13.24
CA GLU A 188 2.46 17.50 13.01
C GLU A 188 3.96 17.43 12.69
N LEU A 189 4.38 18.27 11.78
CA LEU A 189 5.77 18.43 11.34
C LEU A 189 6.23 19.86 11.56
N ASP A 190 7.54 20.02 11.67
CA ASP A 190 8.14 21.36 11.64
C ASP A 190 7.80 22.04 10.32
N THR A 191 7.19 23.22 10.40
CA THR A 191 6.74 23.95 9.22
C THR A 191 7.91 24.59 8.49
N PRO A 192 8.12 24.27 7.21
CA PRO A 192 9.15 24.89 6.38
C PRO A 192 8.68 26.25 5.85
N GLU A 193 9.60 27.09 5.45
CA GLU A 193 9.25 28.32 4.71
C GLU A 193 8.76 28.06 3.29
N GLU A 194 9.08 26.89 2.74
CA GLU A 194 8.76 26.50 1.36
C GLU A 194 8.13 25.11 1.30
N ILE A 195 7.04 25.00 0.55
CA ILE A 195 6.40 23.72 0.23
C ILE A 195 6.40 23.50 -1.28
N TYR A 196 6.58 22.28 -1.67
CA TYR A 196 6.63 21.84 -3.05
C TYR A 196 5.47 20.92 -3.37
N ILE A 197 4.77 21.20 -4.45
CA ILE A 197 3.61 20.46 -4.93
C ILE A 197 3.88 20.04 -6.36
N ILE A 198 3.88 18.75 -6.61
CA ILE A 198 4.03 18.22 -7.96
C ILE A 198 2.70 17.56 -8.34
N ALA A 199 2.20 17.84 -9.52
CA ALA A 199 0.96 17.28 -10.02
C ALA A 199 1.11 16.72 -11.43
N ASP A 200 0.42 15.60 -11.70
CA ASP A 200 0.41 14.96 -13.01
C ASP A 200 -0.80 14.01 -13.11
N GLU A 201 -1.05 13.48 -14.30
CA GLU A 201 -2.13 12.54 -14.57
C GLU A 201 -1.63 11.29 -15.28
N LYS A 202 -2.29 10.15 -14.99
CA LYS A 202 -1.99 8.87 -15.62
C LYS A 202 -3.24 8.17 -16.10
N TRP A 203 -3.23 7.76 -17.36
CA TRP A 203 -4.29 6.95 -17.95
C TRP A 203 -4.03 5.46 -17.70
N ILE A 204 -4.91 4.80 -16.94
CA ILE A 204 -4.79 3.40 -16.53
C ILE A 204 -5.85 2.56 -17.26
N PRO A 205 -5.45 1.48 -17.95
CA PRO A 205 -6.41 0.61 -18.63
C PRO A 205 -7.25 -0.18 -17.60
N THR A 206 -8.54 -0.32 -17.90
CA THR A 206 -9.49 -1.11 -17.10
C THR A 206 -10.07 -2.25 -17.93
N GLN A 207 -10.46 -3.35 -17.25
CA GLN A 207 -11.10 -4.50 -17.93
C GLN A 207 -12.56 -4.24 -18.29
N ARG A 208 -13.23 -3.37 -17.53
CA ARG A 208 -14.66 -3.09 -17.66
C ARG A 208 -14.92 -1.62 -17.45
N LYS A 209 -16.04 -1.14 -18.00
CA LYS A 209 -16.55 0.20 -17.75
C LYS A 209 -16.89 0.40 -16.27
N LYS A 210 -17.16 1.66 -15.90
CA LYS A 210 -17.52 2.03 -14.51
C LYS A 210 -18.78 1.33 -14.02
N ASP A 211 -19.74 1.11 -14.90
CA ASP A 211 -21.00 0.38 -14.67
C ASP A 211 -20.83 -1.16 -14.57
N GLY A 212 -19.62 -1.67 -14.80
CA GLY A 212 -19.32 -3.10 -14.75
C GLY A 212 -19.50 -3.83 -16.11
N SER A 213 -19.98 -3.17 -17.13
CA SER A 213 -20.11 -3.74 -18.48
C SER A 213 -18.75 -3.97 -19.15
N LYS A 214 -18.70 -4.86 -20.15
CA LYS A 214 -17.49 -5.10 -20.93
C LYS A 214 -17.23 -3.96 -21.90
N HIS A 215 -15.97 -3.57 -22.09
CA HIS A 215 -15.59 -2.69 -23.18
C HIS A 215 -15.82 -3.36 -24.52
N LYS A 216 -16.38 -2.65 -25.46
CA LYS A 216 -16.44 -3.08 -26.87
C LYS A 216 -15.05 -2.95 -27.53
N LYS A 217 -14.81 -3.66 -28.63
CA LYS A 217 -13.49 -3.68 -29.30
C LYS A 217 -12.97 -2.27 -29.67
N ASN A 218 -13.88 -1.36 -29.99
CA ASN A 218 -13.59 0.03 -30.40
C ASN A 218 -13.90 1.08 -29.35
N ASP A 219 -14.13 0.70 -28.08
CA ASP A 219 -14.36 1.67 -27.02
C ASP A 219 -13.09 2.50 -26.76
N HIS A 220 -13.22 3.81 -26.85
CA HIS A 220 -12.16 4.76 -26.47
C HIS A 220 -11.97 4.83 -24.94
N ASP A 221 -12.98 4.42 -24.18
CA ASP A 221 -13.03 4.50 -22.69
C ASP A 221 -12.38 3.30 -21.97
N LYS A 222 -11.41 2.63 -22.61
CA LYS A 222 -10.69 1.51 -21.98
C LYS A 222 -9.74 1.95 -20.87
N LYS A 223 -9.57 3.26 -20.67
CA LYS A 223 -8.65 3.83 -19.71
C LYS A 223 -9.40 4.77 -18.78
N VAL A 224 -8.93 4.84 -17.53
CA VAL A 224 -9.41 5.79 -16.54
C VAL A 224 -8.26 6.72 -16.19
N MET A 225 -8.55 8.02 -16.15
CA MET A 225 -7.56 9.01 -15.72
C MET A 225 -7.47 9.02 -14.21
N VAL A 226 -6.25 8.94 -13.70
CA VAL A 226 -5.91 9.12 -12.29
C VAL A 226 -5.08 10.39 -12.18
N LYS A 227 -5.59 11.37 -11.47
CA LYS A 227 -4.84 12.56 -11.06
C LYS A 227 -3.96 12.23 -9.86
N SER A 228 -2.76 12.77 -9.79
CA SER A 228 -1.83 12.58 -8.69
C SER A 228 -1.25 13.92 -8.23
N ILE A 229 -1.15 14.08 -6.91
CA ILE A 229 -0.49 15.23 -6.26
C ILE A 229 0.52 14.66 -5.26
N VAL A 230 1.74 15.19 -5.28
CA VAL A 230 2.79 14.88 -4.31
C VAL A 230 3.16 16.16 -3.58
N VAL A 231 3.01 16.16 -2.27
CA VAL A 231 3.42 17.26 -1.38
C VAL A 231 4.70 16.86 -0.68
N PHE A 232 5.67 17.79 -0.60
CA PHE A 232 6.91 17.58 0.16
C PHE A 232 7.52 18.92 0.58
N ASP A 233 8.38 18.91 1.60
CA ASP A 233 8.93 20.11 2.22
C ASP A 233 10.44 20.32 1.99
N GLY A 234 11.00 19.66 1.00
CA GLY A 234 12.39 19.84 0.63
C GLY A 234 13.06 18.55 0.14
N TYR A 235 14.39 18.59 0.09
CA TYR A 235 15.20 17.49 -0.41
C TYR A 235 16.21 17.02 0.64
N LYS A 236 16.34 15.72 0.81
CA LYS A 236 17.44 15.07 1.53
C LYS A 236 18.43 14.49 0.54
N LYS A 237 19.73 14.62 0.81
CA LYS A 237 20.79 13.97 0.02
C LYS A 237 21.28 12.73 0.77
N SER A 238 21.46 11.64 0.05
CA SER A 238 22.14 10.45 0.53
C SER A 238 23.11 9.98 -0.56
N GLY A 239 24.39 10.26 -0.39
CA GLY A 239 25.40 10.11 -1.44
C GLY A 239 25.05 10.98 -2.67
N LYS A 240 25.03 10.36 -3.87
CA LYS A 240 24.65 11.03 -5.12
C LYS A 240 23.14 11.16 -5.35
N ARG A 241 22.31 10.55 -4.51
CA ARG A 241 20.83 10.53 -4.69
C ARG A 241 20.15 11.63 -3.88
N ARG A 242 19.10 12.20 -4.44
CA ARG A 242 18.19 13.13 -3.76
C ARG A 242 16.87 12.41 -3.47
N TYR A 243 16.35 12.60 -2.27
CA TYR A 243 15.05 12.07 -1.82
C TYR A 243 14.16 13.24 -1.40
N LEU A 244 12.86 13.11 -1.63
CA LEU A 244 11.88 14.09 -1.16
C LEU A 244 11.72 13.96 0.36
N LYS A 245 11.84 15.08 1.07
CA LYS A 245 11.66 15.15 2.53
C LYS A 245 10.17 15.23 2.83
N ASN A 246 9.69 14.48 3.84
CA ASN A 246 8.30 14.45 4.32
C ASN A 246 7.27 14.30 3.18
N LYS A 247 7.61 13.45 2.19
CA LYS A 247 6.78 13.21 1.02
C LYS A 247 5.43 12.59 1.38
N ARG A 248 4.33 13.19 0.88
CA ARG A 248 2.98 12.64 0.91
C ARG A 248 2.41 12.56 -0.50
N VAL A 249 1.87 11.41 -0.87
CA VAL A 249 1.32 11.15 -2.21
C VAL A 249 -0.19 10.99 -2.12
N PHE A 250 -0.89 11.71 -2.98
CA PHE A 250 -2.33 11.62 -3.20
C PHE A 250 -2.58 11.16 -4.63
N ALA A 251 -3.59 10.34 -4.85
CA ALA A 251 -4.06 10.00 -6.19
C ALA A 251 -5.54 9.64 -6.15
N SER A 252 -6.29 10.12 -7.13
CA SER A 252 -7.73 9.93 -7.19
C SER A 252 -8.23 9.90 -8.63
N PHE A 253 -9.37 9.21 -8.83
CA PHE A 253 -10.17 9.29 -10.05
C PHE A 253 -11.12 10.49 -10.04
N ASN A 254 -11.27 11.15 -8.88
CA ASN A 254 -12.18 12.26 -8.66
C ASN A 254 -11.40 13.57 -8.48
N GLU A 255 -12.09 14.69 -8.60
CA GLU A 255 -11.50 16.02 -8.45
C GLU A 255 -11.16 16.40 -6.99
N ASN A 256 -11.61 15.60 -6.01
CA ASN A 256 -11.38 15.87 -4.58
C ASN A 256 -9.93 15.73 -4.10
N ILE A 257 -8.99 15.44 -5.01
CA ILE A 257 -7.57 15.26 -4.68
C ILE A 257 -6.93 16.55 -4.13
N VAL A 258 -7.38 17.70 -4.62
CA VAL A 258 -6.88 19.00 -4.17
C VAL A 258 -7.25 19.22 -2.70
N ASN A 259 -8.52 18.98 -2.35
CA ASN A 259 -8.98 19.12 -0.96
C ASN A 259 -8.24 18.16 -0.02
N GLN A 260 -8.03 16.90 -0.42
CA GLN A 260 -7.26 15.94 0.36
C GLN A 260 -5.82 16.41 0.63
N SER A 261 -5.18 17.05 -0.35
CA SER A 261 -3.85 17.59 -0.16
C SER A 261 -3.82 18.85 0.69
N LEU A 262 -4.86 19.68 0.61
CA LEU A 262 -5.02 20.86 1.47
C LEU A 262 -5.31 20.46 2.92
N ASP A 263 -6.22 19.52 3.14
CA ASP A 263 -6.53 18.97 4.47
C ASP A 263 -5.24 18.44 5.13
N TYR A 264 -4.43 17.69 4.37
CA TYR A 264 -3.15 17.21 4.88
C TYR A 264 -2.21 18.37 5.26
N ILE A 265 -2.04 19.37 4.39
CA ILE A 265 -1.14 20.50 4.65
C ILE A 265 -1.59 21.26 5.90
N ASN A 266 -2.89 21.52 6.04
CA ASN A 266 -3.45 22.23 7.19
C ASN A 266 -3.34 21.44 8.49
N ASN A 267 -3.38 20.10 8.44
CA ASN A 267 -3.27 19.26 9.62
C ASN A 267 -1.82 19.04 10.07
N VAL A 268 -0.87 19.17 9.15
CA VAL A 268 0.54 18.81 9.39
C VAL A 268 1.43 20.01 9.61
N TYR A 269 1.12 21.16 8.97
CA TYR A 269 1.91 22.37 9.01
C TYR A 269 1.14 23.58 9.54
N ASP A 270 1.83 24.47 10.21
CA ASP A 270 1.34 25.81 10.51
C ASP A 270 1.42 26.67 9.25
N VAL A 271 0.34 26.72 8.49
CA VAL A 271 0.29 27.36 7.16
C VAL A 271 0.66 28.86 7.19
N SER A 272 0.54 29.53 8.35
CA SER A 272 0.93 30.93 8.52
C SER A 272 2.43 31.18 8.34
N LYS A 273 3.26 30.15 8.56
CA LYS A 273 4.72 30.21 8.41
C LYS A 273 5.21 29.93 6.99
N ILE A 274 4.33 29.46 6.10
CA ILE A 274 4.68 29.11 4.73
C ILE A 274 4.76 30.38 3.88
N LYS A 275 5.98 30.76 3.47
CA LYS A 275 6.24 31.95 2.66
C LYS A 275 6.11 31.69 1.16
N ARG A 276 6.51 30.51 0.69
CA ARG A 276 6.54 30.15 -0.74
C ARG A 276 5.97 28.76 -0.99
N VAL A 277 5.19 28.66 -2.07
CA VAL A 277 4.69 27.38 -2.58
C VAL A 277 5.08 27.25 -4.04
N TYR A 278 5.71 26.13 -4.40
CA TYR A 278 6.08 25.81 -5.77
C TYR A 278 5.19 24.70 -6.30
N VAL A 279 4.37 25.03 -7.28
CA VAL A 279 3.52 24.06 -7.98
C VAL A 279 4.18 23.70 -9.30
N MET A 280 4.39 22.41 -9.54
CA MET A 280 5.09 21.91 -10.73
C MET A 280 4.24 20.87 -11.48
N GLY A 281 4.28 20.90 -12.81
CA GLY A 281 3.60 19.94 -13.67
C GLY A 281 3.84 20.16 -15.16
N ASP A 282 3.19 19.34 -15.98
CA ASP A 282 3.40 19.23 -17.42
C ASP A 282 2.73 20.33 -18.27
N GLY A 283 1.96 21.22 -17.64
CA GLY A 283 1.21 22.29 -18.32
C GLY A 283 -0.27 21.98 -18.55
N ALA A 284 -0.78 20.87 -18.06
CA ALA A 284 -2.21 20.56 -18.13
C ALA A 284 -3.04 21.65 -17.44
N LYS A 285 -4.20 21.99 -18.00
CA LYS A 285 -5.04 23.10 -17.55
C LYS A 285 -5.39 23.02 -16.05
N TRP A 286 -5.73 21.83 -15.54
CA TRP A 286 -6.08 21.66 -14.14
C TRP A 286 -4.88 21.89 -13.21
N ILE A 287 -3.65 21.54 -13.65
CA ILE A 287 -2.43 21.76 -12.88
C ILE A 287 -2.05 23.25 -12.86
N LYS A 288 -2.20 23.94 -13.98
CA LYS A 288 -2.00 25.40 -14.05
C LYS A 288 -2.95 26.18 -13.13
N ASN A 289 -4.10 25.62 -12.81
CA ASN A 289 -5.07 26.23 -11.91
C ASN A 289 -4.79 25.91 -10.42
N LEU A 290 -3.88 24.97 -10.10
CA LEU A 290 -3.57 24.60 -8.71
C LEU A 290 -3.05 25.77 -7.85
N PRO A 291 -2.21 26.70 -8.34
CA PRO A 291 -1.68 27.80 -7.54
C PRO A 291 -2.73 28.59 -6.75
N GLN A 292 -3.95 28.77 -7.29
CA GLN A 292 -5.02 29.50 -6.62
C GLN A 292 -5.49 28.84 -5.32
N TYR A 293 -5.35 27.50 -5.19
CA TYR A 293 -5.79 26.74 -4.01
C TYR A 293 -4.75 26.72 -2.90
N TYR A 294 -3.46 26.93 -3.22
CA TYR A 294 -2.36 26.85 -2.25
C TYR A 294 -1.83 28.20 -1.78
N LYS A 295 -2.63 29.25 -1.96
CA LYS A 295 -2.35 30.57 -1.40
C LYS A 295 -2.95 30.61 0.01
N PHE A 296 -2.18 30.23 1.01
CA PHE A 296 -2.64 30.10 2.39
C PHE A 296 -2.90 31.45 3.05
N GLU A 297 -1.97 32.40 2.85
CA GLU A 297 -2.07 33.75 3.36
C GLU A 297 -1.93 34.79 2.24
N SER A 298 -2.27 36.07 2.51
CA SER A 298 -2.10 37.14 1.56
C SER A 298 -0.63 37.35 1.15
N THR A 299 0.29 37.05 2.07
CA THR A 299 1.76 37.15 1.93
C THR A 299 2.39 35.92 1.30
N THR A 300 1.68 34.80 1.19
CA THR A 300 2.21 33.56 0.58
C THR A 300 2.39 33.76 -0.92
N LEU A 301 3.62 33.60 -1.40
CA LEU A 301 3.95 33.61 -2.81
C LEU A 301 3.79 32.23 -3.43
N VAL A 302 2.98 32.11 -4.47
CA VAL A 302 2.75 30.83 -5.16
C VAL A 302 3.26 30.91 -6.58
N TYR A 303 4.17 30.02 -6.94
CA TYR A 303 4.79 29.94 -8.25
C TYR A 303 4.39 28.67 -8.97
N TYR A 304 3.91 28.81 -10.20
CA TYR A 304 3.81 27.68 -11.11
C TYR A 304 5.09 27.55 -11.92
N CYS A 305 5.68 26.37 -11.97
CA CYS A 305 6.86 26.03 -12.75
C CYS A 305 6.55 24.83 -13.66
N LEU A 306 6.95 24.93 -14.92
CA LEU A 306 6.77 23.81 -15.85
C LEU A 306 7.70 22.65 -15.50
N ASP A 307 7.27 21.41 -15.74
CA ASP A 307 8.14 20.24 -15.57
C ASP A 307 9.31 20.28 -16.57
N LYS A 308 10.52 20.19 -16.01
CA LYS A 308 11.77 20.24 -16.76
C LYS A 308 11.93 19.11 -17.77
N PHE A 309 11.44 17.90 -17.44
CA PHE A 309 11.55 16.76 -18.33
C PHE A 309 10.69 16.94 -19.58
N HIS A 310 9.41 17.26 -19.42
CA HIS A 310 8.48 17.48 -20.53
C HIS A 310 8.88 18.72 -21.37
N PHE A 311 9.38 19.75 -20.71
CA PHE A 311 9.93 20.91 -21.42
C PHE A 311 11.13 20.51 -22.29
N LYS A 312 12.15 19.85 -21.73
CA LYS A 312 13.34 19.44 -22.49
C LYS A 312 12.99 18.51 -23.65
N GLN A 313 12.12 17.53 -23.42
CA GLN A 313 11.64 16.66 -24.48
C GLN A 313 10.94 17.45 -25.61
N SER A 314 10.11 18.44 -25.24
CA SER A 314 9.42 19.27 -26.21
C SER A 314 10.38 20.18 -26.99
N LEU A 315 11.37 20.74 -26.29
CA LEU A 315 12.43 21.56 -26.90
C LEU A 315 13.27 20.73 -27.88
N HIS A 316 13.68 19.53 -27.49
CA HIS A 316 14.40 18.60 -28.36
C HIS A 316 13.62 18.26 -29.66
N HIS A 317 12.32 17.97 -29.52
CA HIS A 317 11.47 17.67 -30.67
C HIS A 317 11.20 18.92 -31.54
N LEU A 318 11.25 20.12 -30.99
CA LEU A 318 11.15 21.38 -31.74
C LEU A 318 12.45 21.68 -32.49
N ALA A 319 13.57 21.49 -31.80
CA ALA A 319 14.89 21.90 -32.30
C ALA A 319 15.42 21.02 -33.45
N MET A 320 15.02 19.77 -33.52
CA MET A 320 15.51 18.76 -34.49
C MET A 320 17.03 18.51 -34.47
N SER A 321 17.80 19.33 -33.76
CA SER A 321 19.24 19.15 -33.57
C SER A 321 19.69 19.72 -32.22
N HIS A 322 20.75 19.18 -31.64
CA HIS A 322 21.29 19.61 -30.36
C HIS A 322 21.75 21.09 -30.40
N LYS A 323 22.32 21.53 -31.52
CA LYS A 323 22.79 22.91 -31.70
C LYS A 323 21.61 23.92 -31.63
N TYR A 324 20.51 23.61 -32.29
CA TYR A 324 19.33 24.51 -32.26
C TYR A 324 18.62 24.45 -30.90
N GLU A 325 18.69 23.33 -30.19
CA GLU A 325 18.18 23.21 -28.83
C GLU A 325 18.84 24.21 -27.88
N GLU A 326 20.16 24.35 -27.95
CA GLU A 326 20.93 25.28 -27.14
C GLU A 326 20.58 26.75 -27.48
N TYR A 327 20.45 27.13 -28.75
CA TYR A 327 20.06 28.47 -29.14
C TYR A 327 18.61 28.79 -28.74
N LEU A 328 17.67 27.88 -28.96
CA LEU A 328 16.28 28.07 -28.55
C LEU A 328 16.15 28.24 -27.04
N LEU A 329 16.88 27.44 -26.25
CA LEU A 329 16.92 27.58 -24.81
C LEU A 329 17.49 28.94 -24.39
N LYS A 330 18.60 29.37 -25.01
CA LYS A 330 19.22 30.67 -24.76
C LYS A 330 18.22 31.79 -24.99
N TYR A 331 17.52 31.81 -26.14
CA TYR A 331 16.54 32.84 -26.48
C TYR A 331 15.35 32.87 -25.51
N ILE A 332 14.91 31.70 -24.98
CA ILE A 332 13.88 31.66 -23.96
C ILE A 332 14.36 32.31 -22.66
N LEU A 333 15.59 32.02 -22.24
CA LEU A 333 16.15 32.57 -20.99
C LEU A 333 16.43 34.05 -21.08
N GLU A 334 16.85 34.54 -22.26
CA GLU A 334 17.08 35.94 -22.55
C GLU A 334 15.80 36.72 -22.87
N ASP A 335 14.63 36.04 -22.85
CA ASP A 335 13.31 36.62 -23.23
C ASP A 335 13.27 37.18 -24.66
N ASN A 336 14.12 36.62 -25.55
CA ASN A 336 14.21 37.06 -26.93
C ASN A 336 13.26 36.24 -27.82
N LYS A 337 11.96 36.61 -27.75
CA LYS A 337 10.90 35.92 -28.49
C LYS A 337 11.11 36.05 -30.01
N GLN A 338 11.59 37.18 -30.52
CA GLN A 338 11.79 37.39 -31.94
C GLN A 338 12.85 36.44 -32.52
N ALA A 339 14.02 36.33 -31.85
CA ALA A 339 15.07 35.41 -32.29
C ALA A 339 14.64 33.94 -32.19
N PHE A 340 13.83 33.62 -31.17
CA PHE A 340 13.23 32.29 -31.02
C PHE A 340 12.32 31.96 -32.22
N ASP A 341 11.41 32.85 -32.58
CA ASP A 341 10.45 32.64 -33.67
C ASP A 341 11.19 32.53 -35.02
N THR A 342 12.16 33.41 -35.31
CA THR A 342 12.98 33.34 -36.53
C THR A 342 13.68 31.99 -36.68
N LEU A 343 14.27 31.48 -35.58
CA LEU A 343 14.94 30.17 -35.62
C LEU A 343 13.93 29.02 -35.82
N VAL A 344 12.76 29.07 -35.20
CA VAL A 344 11.72 28.07 -35.40
C VAL A 344 11.21 28.08 -36.85
N ASP A 345 11.01 29.24 -37.47
CA ASP A 345 10.60 29.34 -38.87
C ASP A 345 11.65 28.73 -39.80
N PHE A 346 12.91 29.00 -39.58
CA PHE A 346 14.03 28.38 -40.28
C PHE A 346 14.01 26.84 -40.13
N ILE A 347 13.75 26.33 -38.90
CA ILE A 347 13.66 24.89 -38.65
C ILE A 347 12.46 24.28 -39.40
N LYS A 348 11.32 24.96 -39.47
CA LYS A 348 10.14 24.53 -40.24
C LYS A 348 10.41 24.40 -41.73
N GLU A 349 11.01 25.43 -42.33
CA GLU A 349 11.36 25.43 -43.75
C GLU A 349 12.24 24.24 -44.14
N ASN A 350 13.16 23.88 -43.28
CA ASN A 350 14.08 22.74 -43.50
C ASN A 350 13.50 21.38 -43.09
N ASN A 351 12.30 21.32 -42.50
CA ASN A 351 11.69 20.07 -42.00
C ASN A 351 10.18 19.96 -42.31
N ILE A 352 9.77 20.24 -43.49
CA ILE A 352 8.36 20.31 -43.94
C ILE A 352 7.55 19.07 -43.56
N LYS A 353 8.13 17.86 -43.66
CA LYS A 353 7.45 16.60 -43.27
C LYS A 353 7.08 16.52 -41.77
N ARG A 354 7.64 17.37 -40.93
CA ARG A 354 7.43 17.40 -39.46
C ARG A 354 6.76 18.69 -38.98
N GLU A 355 6.27 19.50 -39.85
CA GLU A 355 5.69 20.82 -39.56
C GLU A 355 4.60 20.75 -38.50
N ASP A 356 3.69 19.78 -38.56
CA ASP A 356 2.66 19.60 -37.50
C ASP A 356 3.26 19.33 -36.11
N THR A 357 4.33 18.56 -36.05
CA THR A 357 5.01 18.28 -34.77
C THR A 357 5.69 19.53 -34.24
N ILE A 358 6.38 20.27 -35.11
CA ILE A 358 7.05 21.51 -34.78
C ILE A 358 6.03 22.54 -34.27
N ASN A 359 4.91 22.71 -34.98
CA ASN A 359 3.85 23.64 -34.60
C ASN A 359 3.23 23.29 -33.24
N LYS A 360 2.96 21.99 -32.96
CA LYS A 360 2.48 21.53 -31.65
C LYS A 360 3.47 21.86 -30.54
N LYS A 361 4.78 21.63 -30.76
CA LYS A 361 5.82 21.88 -29.77
C LYS A 361 6.11 23.38 -29.59
N TYR A 362 6.07 24.15 -30.66
CA TYR A 362 6.12 25.61 -30.62
C TYR A 362 5.00 26.18 -29.75
N ASN A 363 3.75 25.79 -30.00
CA ASN A 363 2.60 26.23 -29.23
C ASN A 363 2.74 25.85 -27.75
N TYR A 364 3.22 24.63 -27.47
CA TYR A 364 3.45 24.18 -26.10
C TYR A 364 4.47 25.07 -25.38
N ILE A 365 5.62 25.39 -26.00
CA ILE A 365 6.67 26.20 -25.41
C ILE A 365 6.22 27.65 -25.24
N THR A 366 5.57 28.22 -26.26
CA THR A 366 5.12 29.62 -26.21
C THR A 366 4.03 29.87 -25.18
N ASN A 367 3.09 28.91 -25.04
CA ASN A 367 2.03 28.97 -24.04
C ASN A 367 2.55 28.78 -22.60
N ASN A 368 3.78 28.30 -22.42
CA ASN A 368 4.42 28.07 -21.13
C ASN A 368 5.68 28.93 -20.95
N TRP A 369 5.90 29.97 -21.77
CA TRP A 369 7.12 30.77 -21.80
C TRP A 369 7.56 31.27 -20.43
N LYS A 370 6.65 31.95 -19.72
CA LYS A 370 6.90 32.46 -18.37
C LYS A 370 7.19 31.38 -17.34
N ASP A 371 6.52 30.26 -17.47
CA ASP A 371 6.63 29.13 -16.53
C ASP A 371 7.97 28.38 -16.72
N ILE A 372 8.48 28.35 -17.95
CA ILE A 372 9.82 27.86 -18.29
C ILE A 372 10.89 28.78 -17.68
N LYS A 373 10.76 30.10 -17.80
CA LYS A 373 11.69 31.04 -17.19
C LYS A 373 11.77 30.85 -15.68
N ARG A 374 10.63 30.76 -15.00
CA ARG A 374 10.56 30.49 -13.54
C ARG A 374 11.25 29.20 -13.14
N LEU A 375 11.12 28.14 -13.95
CA LEU A 375 11.81 26.88 -13.71
C LEU A 375 13.33 27.06 -13.58
N TYR A 376 13.94 27.88 -14.42
CA TYR A 376 15.38 28.14 -14.40
C TYR A 376 15.78 29.20 -13.34
N GLU A 377 14.98 30.22 -13.13
CA GLU A 377 15.18 31.25 -12.09
C GLU A 377 15.21 30.62 -10.70
N HIS A 378 14.26 29.73 -10.39
CA HIS A 378 14.17 29.06 -9.10
C HIS A 378 14.98 27.74 -9.04
N LYS A 379 15.69 27.38 -10.11
CA LYS A 379 16.51 26.13 -10.21
C LYS A 379 15.72 24.87 -9.80
N MET A 380 14.45 24.80 -10.19
CA MET A 380 13.55 23.73 -9.82
C MET A 380 13.88 22.41 -10.53
N SER A 381 13.60 21.32 -9.82
CA SER A 381 13.68 19.96 -10.34
C SER A 381 12.38 19.26 -10.03
N CYS A 382 11.65 18.83 -11.05
CA CYS A 382 10.39 18.11 -10.89
C CYS A 382 10.65 16.60 -11.05
N PRO A 383 10.63 15.80 -9.99
CA PRO A 383 10.82 14.36 -10.07
C PRO A 383 9.52 13.59 -10.38
N MET A 384 8.51 14.22 -10.98
CA MET A 384 7.17 13.68 -11.09
C MET A 384 7.09 12.37 -11.86
N GLU A 385 7.80 12.24 -12.98
CA GLU A 385 7.76 11.00 -13.76
C GLU A 385 8.23 9.79 -12.95
N SER A 386 9.31 9.96 -12.15
CA SER A 386 9.77 8.91 -11.26
C SER A 386 8.75 8.61 -10.16
N GLN A 387 8.06 9.62 -9.63
CA GLN A 387 7.03 9.43 -8.61
C GLN A 387 5.81 8.69 -9.18
N ILE A 388 5.31 9.04 -10.36
CA ILE A 388 4.20 8.33 -11.00
C ILE A 388 4.60 6.92 -11.39
N SER A 389 5.75 6.75 -12.03
CA SER A 389 6.23 5.43 -12.47
C SER A 389 6.38 4.47 -11.30
N HIS A 390 7.06 4.86 -10.24
CA HIS A 390 7.31 4.01 -9.08
C HIS A 390 6.09 3.86 -8.17
N ASN A 391 5.31 4.90 -8.00
CA ASN A 391 4.23 4.89 -7.03
C ASN A 391 2.94 4.28 -7.59
N ILE A 392 2.57 4.61 -8.82
CA ILE A 392 1.26 4.28 -9.40
C ILE A 392 1.40 3.28 -10.54
N ALA A 393 2.19 3.62 -11.57
CA ALA A 393 2.24 2.84 -12.80
C ALA A 393 2.81 1.42 -12.60
N SER A 394 3.79 1.25 -11.73
CA SER A 394 4.41 -0.04 -11.44
C SER A 394 3.41 -1.11 -11.00
N LEU A 395 2.37 -0.73 -10.26
CA LEU A 395 1.34 -1.65 -9.78
C LEU A 395 0.11 -1.72 -10.71
N THR A 396 -0.19 -0.64 -11.43
CA THR A 396 -1.46 -0.49 -12.17
C THR A 396 -1.34 -0.67 -13.67
N SER A 397 -0.20 -0.29 -14.28
CA SER A 397 -0.05 -0.24 -15.74
C SER A 397 1.27 -0.79 -16.31
N SER A 398 2.27 -1.10 -15.48
CA SER A 398 3.60 -1.56 -15.96
C SER A 398 3.62 -2.95 -16.63
N ARG A 399 2.53 -3.71 -16.49
CA ARG A 399 2.27 -4.99 -17.18
C ARG A 399 0.78 -5.01 -17.55
N PRO A 400 0.32 -5.84 -18.50
CA PRO A 400 -1.10 -5.95 -18.82
C PRO A 400 -1.87 -6.49 -17.60
N LYS A 401 -2.23 -5.58 -16.72
CA LYS A 401 -3.04 -5.82 -15.51
C LYS A 401 -4.38 -5.14 -15.77
N GLY A 402 -5.37 -5.92 -16.15
CA GLY A 402 -6.71 -5.37 -16.21
C GLY A 402 -7.38 -5.52 -14.84
N TYR A 403 -7.67 -4.42 -14.19
CA TYR A 403 -8.56 -4.37 -13.03
C TYR A 403 -9.95 -3.87 -13.44
N SER A 404 -11.01 -4.35 -12.78
CA SER A 404 -12.28 -3.63 -12.81
C SER A 404 -12.11 -2.28 -12.11
N HIS A 405 -12.97 -1.30 -12.43
CA HIS A 405 -12.90 0.02 -11.81
C HIS A 405 -12.93 -0.04 -10.27
N LYS A 406 -13.82 -0.87 -9.71
CA LYS A 406 -13.93 -1.09 -8.26
C LYS A 406 -12.65 -1.66 -7.65
N MET A 407 -12.04 -2.65 -8.31
CA MET A 407 -10.79 -3.24 -7.83
C MET A 407 -9.63 -2.26 -7.96
N LEU A 408 -9.55 -1.52 -9.07
CA LEU A 408 -8.51 -0.52 -9.29
C LEU A 408 -8.54 0.58 -8.23
N SER A 409 -9.74 1.08 -7.90
CA SER A 409 -9.93 2.05 -6.83
C SER A 409 -9.39 1.52 -5.48
N LYS A 410 -9.69 0.26 -5.16
CA LYS A 410 -9.26 -0.36 -3.92
C LYS A 410 -7.74 -0.55 -3.87
N ILE A 411 -7.16 -1.08 -4.95
CA ILE A 411 -5.71 -1.26 -5.07
C ILE A 411 -4.98 0.08 -5.00
N LEU A 412 -5.52 1.13 -5.65
CA LEU A 412 -4.93 2.47 -5.59
C LEU A 412 -4.93 3.01 -4.15
N SER A 413 -6.04 2.90 -3.43
CA SER A 413 -6.14 3.31 -2.03
C SER A 413 -5.12 2.59 -1.14
N LEU A 414 -5.00 1.27 -1.27
CA LEU A 414 -4.00 0.48 -0.53
C LEU A 414 -2.57 0.89 -0.90
N ARG A 415 -2.31 1.09 -2.19
CA ARG A 415 -1.00 1.52 -2.67
C ARG A 415 -0.58 2.86 -2.11
N LEU A 416 -1.49 3.83 -2.05
CA LEU A 416 -1.23 5.14 -1.46
C LEU A 416 -0.87 5.03 0.03
N LYS A 417 -1.59 4.21 0.80
CA LYS A 417 -1.24 3.95 2.20
C LYS A 417 0.17 3.35 2.33
N HIS A 418 0.52 2.40 1.48
CA HIS A 418 1.86 1.80 1.45
C HIS A 418 2.96 2.83 1.12
N ILE A 419 2.77 3.63 0.06
CA ILE A 419 3.73 4.66 -0.37
C ILE A 419 3.93 5.72 0.71
N ASN A 420 2.88 6.04 1.44
CA ASN A 420 2.88 6.99 2.55
C ASN A 420 3.33 6.35 3.88
N ASN A 421 3.96 5.17 3.83
CA ASN A 421 4.53 4.44 4.97
C ASN A 421 3.53 4.11 6.09
N GLN A 422 2.24 3.98 5.77
CA GLN A 422 1.23 3.57 6.71
C GLN A 422 1.27 2.04 6.90
N ASN A 423 1.10 1.59 8.14
CA ASN A 423 1.06 0.16 8.44
C ASN A 423 -0.31 -0.43 8.10
N ILE A 424 -0.49 -0.82 6.83
CA ILE A 424 -1.76 -1.34 6.29
C ILE A 424 -2.28 -2.52 7.09
N LYS A 425 -1.40 -3.44 7.48
CA LYS A 425 -1.76 -4.62 8.26
C LYS A 425 -2.37 -4.24 9.60
N LEU A 426 -1.73 -3.34 10.33
CA LEU A 426 -2.22 -2.84 11.61
C LEU A 426 -3.55 -2.11 11.44
N LEU A 427 -3.64 -1.18 10.49
CA LEU A 427 -4.85 -0.41 10.21
C LEU A 427 -6.04 -1.31 9.78
N TYR A 428 -5.75 -2.41 9.07
CA TYR A 428 -6.75 -3.41 8.74
C TYR A 428 -7.26 -4.14 10.00
N LEU A 429 -6.35 -4.56 10.88
CA LEU A 429 -6.70 -5.29 12.10
C LEU A 429 -7.42 -4.40 13.13
N MET A 430 -7.03 -3.13 13.26
CA MET A 430 -7.72 -2.18 14.15
C MET A 430 -9.20 -2.00 13.78
N ASN A 431 -9.54 -2.10 12.50
CA ASN A 431 -10.92 -1.94 12.05
C ASN A 431 -11.85 -3.13 12.42
N PHE A 432 -11.31 -4.29 12.79
CA PHE A 432 -12.10 -5.38 13.35
C PHE A 432 -12.63 -5.04 14.74
N ASN A 433 -11.86 -4.29 15.51
CA ASN A 433 -12.23 -3.92 16.88
C ASN A 433 -13.21 -2.75 16.95
N SER A 434 -13.31 -1.91 15.90
CA SER A 434 -14.10 -0.68 15.92
C SER A 434 -15.59 -0.87 15.60
N THR A 435 -16.01 -2.03 15.12
CA THR A 435 -17.39 -2.24 14.65
C THR A 435 -18.39 -2.58 15.76
N GLU A 436 -17.95 -2.87 16.98
CA GLU A 436 -18.85 -3.30 18.07
C GLU A 436 -18.61 -2.72 19.47
N THR A 437 -17.59 -1.89 19.68
CA THR A 437 -17.34 -1.29 21.01
C THR A 437 -17.43 0.22 21.00
N LYS A 438 -18.64 0.76 20.95
CA LYS A 438 -18.85 2.18 21.25
C LYS A 438 -18.79 2.51 22.75
N ASN A 439 -18.54 1.56 23.65
CA ASN A 439 -18.61 1.79 25.11
C ASN A 439 -17.63 0.96 25.96
N THR A 440 -16.46 0.61 25.47
CA THR A 440 -15.37 0.19 26.37
C THR A 440 -14.13 0.98 26.00
N THR A 441 -13.68 1.78 26.95
CA THR A 441 -12.32 2.34 26.96
C THR A 441 -11.36 1.25 26.55
N VAL A 442 -10.71 1.44 25.40
CA VAL A 442 -9.61 0.61 24.93
C VAL A 442 -8.48 0.88 25.93
N GLU A 443 -8.41 0.09 26.99
CA GLU A 443 -7.14 -0.08 27.70
C GLU A 443 -6.16 -0.55 26.63
N HIS A 444 -5.08 0.19 26.50
CA HIS A 444 -4.00 -0.04 25.57
C HIS A 444 -3.69 -1.53 25.46
N LEU A 445 -4.04 -2.15 24.34
CA LEU A 445 -3.44 -3.40 23.92
C LEU A 445 -1.95 -3.11 23.80
N ASN A 446 -1.23 -3.51 24.82
CA ASN A 446 0.20 -3.29 24.94
C ASN A 446 0.86 -4.14 23.85
N PHE A 447 1.12 -3.56 22.68
CA PHE A 447 1.80 -4.20 21.56
C PHE A 447 3.26 -4.59 21.88
N ASP A 448 3.75 -4.24 23.06
CA ASP A 448 5.01 -4.76 23.63
C ASP A 448 5.09 -6.29 23.65
N ILE A 449 3.97 -6.99 23.65
CA ILE A 449 3.94 -8.45 23.55
C ILE A 449 4.47 -8.88 22.17
N PHE A 450 4.09 -8.22 21.09
CA PHE A 450 4.60 -8.55 19.75
C PHE A 450 6.07 -8.15 19.57
N ASP A 451 6.51 -7.04 20.13
CA ASP A 451 7.91 -6.62 20.08
C ASP A 451 8.79 -7.48 20.98
N LYS A 452 8.28 -7.98 22.10
CA LYS A 452 8.96 -8.94 22.96
C LYS A 452 9.12 -10.32 22.31
N TYR A 453 8.15 -10.74 21.48
CA TYR A 453 8.24 -11.97 20.70
C TYR A 453 9.02 -11.82 19.40
N LYS A 454 9.28 -10.62 18.90
CA LYS A 454 10.24 -10.38 17.79
C LYS A 454 11.65 -10.92 18.11
N GLN A 455 12.02 -11.01 19.38
CA GLN A 455 13.31 -11.58 19.81
C GLN A 455 13.36 -13.12 19.73
N PHE A 456 12.21 -13.79 19.68
CA PHE A 456 12.12 -15.27 19.72
C PHE A 456 11.61 -15.90 18.41
N ILE A 457 11.09 -15.11 17.49
CA ILE A 457 10.85 -15.58 16.13
C ILE A 457 12.08 -15.16 15.34
N PRO A 458 12.91 -16.07 14.83
CA PRO A 458 13.91 -15.73 13.82
C PRO A 458 13.11 -15.23 12.63
N ILE A 459 12.92 -13.92 12.58
CA ILE A 459 12.46 -13.25 11.38
C ILE A 459 13.56 -13.54 10.38
N TYR A 460 13.28 -14.40 9.43
CA TYR A 460 13.98 -14.44 8.17
C TYR A 460 13.85 -13.03 7.58
N GLN A 461 14.75 -12.14 7.99
CA GLN A 461 15.13 -10.98 7.21
C GLN A 461 15.95 -11.54 6.04
N GLY A 462 15.31 -12.34 5.20
CA GLY A 462 15.76 -12.55 3.88
C GLY A 462 15.78 -11.16 3.25
N LYS A 463 16.96 -10.54 3.18
CA LYS A 463 17.24 -9.57 2.16
C LYS A 463 16.83 -10.26 0.88
N LEU A 464 15.65 -9.90 0.38
CA LEU A 464 15.28 -10.19 -0.99
C LEU A 464 16.43 -9.62 -1.82
N PHE A 465 17.26 -10.49 -2.33
CA PHE A 465 18.14 -10.19 -3.45
C PHE A 465 17.22 -9.68 -4.54
N THR A 466 17.10 -8.37 -4.64
CA THR A 466 16.71 -7.75 -5.89
C THR A 466 17.87 -8.02 -6.82
N PRO A 467 17.71 -8.84 -7.88
CA PRO A 467 18.74 -8.91 -8.88
C PRO A 467 18.89 -7.48 -9.41
N SER A 468 20.03 -6.89 -9.16
CA SER A 468 20.51 -5.71 -9.85
C SER A 468 20.68 -6.11 -11.31
N ILE A 469 19.61 -5.93 -12.10
CA ILE A 469 19.78 -5.87 -13.56
C ILE A 469 20.54 -4.57 -13.81
N GLY A 470 21.84 -4.70 -13.96
CA GLY A 470 22.67 -3.67 -14.55
C GLY A 470 22.18 -3.45 -15.96
N ILE A 471 21.50 -2.34 -16.17
CA ILE A 471 21.35 -1.79 -17.51
C ILE A 471 22.50 -0.78 -17.65
N TYR A 472 23.56 -1.23 -18.32
CA TYR A 472 24.46 -0.34 -19.03
C TYR A 472 23.65 0.31 -20.16
N TYR A 473 23.46 1.60 -20.12
CA TYR A 473 23.59 2.63 -21.17
C TYR A 473 23.23 3.98 -20.56
#